data_efd3843f2e288fee1ef32446fc68db18
#
_entry.id   efd3843f2e288fee1ef32446fc68db18
#
_cell.length_a   1.000
_cell.length_b   1.000
_cell.length_c   1.000
_cell.angle_alpha   90.00
_cell.angle_beta   90.00
_cell.angle_gamma   90.00
#
_symmetry.space_group_name_H-M   'P 1'
#
loop_
_entity.id
_entity.type
_entity.pdbx_description
1 polymer ?
#
loop_
_entity_poly.entity_id
_entity_poly.type
_entity_poly.pdbx_seq_one_letter_code
_entity_poly.pdbx_strand_id
1 'polypeptide(L)'
;PIPPNDVYQNLMAFDLVCTTEAYSQVYNLPMTSGRWLEPSSEGGSLEVVINKEAKNYFNDSPYAAGNVKSTLSLTPFNIVGVVNDGRDFPTIYADSAAILNFAPAMWQVQNANVYWHPTTGLTIEQIHSALGDILTDTIGGYWESAGRSDIGDTYDSVLSILQLGLLVTSLLLLFVSVLGQINIGLSSLEQRTHELLIRRAIGASRTNIVALVLGSQLILSIFVCLAAILISLILVHCIGALLPVDSPVGTPSYPISVAVVAVAVSVLTALLGGLLPALKAAKLEPALALR
;
A
#
# COMPACT_ATOMS: atom_id res chain seq x y z
N PRO A 1 -7.46 24.97 42.19
CA PRO A 1 -8.21 26.03 41.55
C PRO A 1 -9.38 25.40 40.79
N ILE A 2 -10.61 25.82 41.11
CA ILE A 2 -11.82 25.35 40.41
C ILE A 2 -11.73 25.89 38.97
N PRO A 3 -11.85 25.05 37.93
CA PRO A 3 -11.84 25.52 36.55
C PRO A 3 -13.00 26.46 36.32
N PRO A 4 -12.84 27.47 35.45
CA PRO A 4 -13.90 28.41 35.16
C PRO A 4 -15.17 27.67 34.65
N ASN A 5 -16.34 28.15 35.02
CA ASN A 5 -17.64 27.54 34.69
C ASN A 5 -17.85 27.27 33.18
N ASP A 6 -17.10 27.93 32.34
CA ASP A 6 -17.18 27.80 30.88
C ASP A 6 -16.66 26.45 30.35
N VAL A 7 -15.87 25.70 31.14
CA VAL A 7 -15.35 24.36 30.75
C VAL A 7 -16.50 23.35 30.60
N TYR A 8 -17.59 23.52 31.26
CA TYR A 8 -18.74 22.62 31.19
C TYR A 8 -19.68 22.89 30.02
N GLN A 9 -19.58 24.04 29.35
CA GLN A 9 -20.47 24.41 28.25
C GLN A 9 -20.09 23.79 26.91
N ASN A 10 -18.83 23.31 26.76
CA ASN A 10 -18.32 22.71 25.55
C ASN A 10 -17.77 21.28 25.80
N LEU A 11 -18.60 20.41 26.38
CA LEU A 11 -18.27 19.01 26.54
C LEU A 11 -18.29 18.33 25.15
N MET A 12 -17.17 17.86 24.70
CA MET A 12 -17.05 17.06 23.50
C MET A 12 -16.71 15.61 23.83
N ALA A 13 -17.17 14.70 23.00
CA ALA A 13 -16.80 13.30 23.10
C ALA A 13 -15.43 13.09 22.45
N PHE A 14 -14.57 12.39 23.15
CA PHE A 14 -13.27 11.94 22.65
C PHE A 14 -13.17 10.44 22.87
N ASP A 15 -12.50 9.75 21.93
CA ASP A 15 -12.07 8.39 22.17
C ASP A 15 -10.79 8.41 23.02
N LEU A 16 -10.80 7.70 24.14
CA LEU A 16 -9.62 7.48 24.95
C LEU A 16 -9.06 6.09 24.67
N VAL A 17 -7.87 6.04 24.13
CA VAL A 17 -7.13 4.81 23.88
C VAL A 17 -6.06 4.64 24.94
N CYS A 18 -6.32 3.79 25.93
CA CYS A 18 -5.35 3.41 26.94
C CYS A 18 -4.41 2.35 26.32
N THR A 19 -3.12 2.67 26.22
CA THR A 19 -2.18 1.86 25.48
C THR A 19 -0.78 1.84 26.14
N THR A 20 0.20 1.31 25.45
CA THR A 20 1.61 1.29 25.86
C THR A 20 2.49 2.02 24.85
N GLU A 21 3.75 2.25 25.19
CA GLU A 21 4.74 2.88 24.29
C GLU A 21 4.88 2.16 22.96
N ALA A 22 4.78 0.81 22.94
CA ALA A 22 4.96 -0.02 21.76
C ALA A 22 3.82 0.14 20.71
N TYR A 23 2.68 0.70 21.07
CA TYR A 23 1.52 0.81 20.19
C TYR A 23 1.83 1.60 18.91
N SER A 24 2.57 2.69 19.01
CA SER A 24 2.95 3.49 17.83
C SER A 24 3.82 2.73 16.85
N GLN A 25 4.64 1.79 17.35
CA GLN A 25 5.50 0.95 16.51
C GLN A 25 4.70 -0.15 15.81
N VAL A 26 3.73 -0.76 16.51
CA VAL A 26 2.86 -1.79 15.94
C VAL A 26 2.03 -1.23 14.78
N TYR A 27 1.47 -0.03 14.94
CA TYR A 27 0.64 0.61 13.93
C TYR A 27 1.40 1.56 13.00
N ASN A 28 2.73 1.72 13.21
CA ASN A 28 3.58 2.65 12.44
C ASN A 28 2.95 4.05 12.34
N LEU A 29 2.53 4.60 13.47
CA LEU A 29 1.81 5.88 13.53
C LEU A 29 2.77 7.05 13.27
N PRO A 30 2.53 7.86 12.21
CA PRO A 30 3.38 9.00 11.91
C PRO A 30 3.14 10.14 12.89
N MET A 31 4.20 10.56 13.59
CA MET A 31 4.16 11.74 14.47
C MET A 31 4.19 13.01 13.64
N THR A 32 3.23 13.89 13.86
CA THR A 32 3.17 15.21 13.23
C THR A 32 4.01 16.22 14.02
N SER A 33 3.99 16.12 15.35
CA SER A 33 4.82 16.96 16.23
C SER A 33 5.01 16.32 17.60
N GLY A 34 6.08 16.71 18.32
CA GLY A 34 6.36 16.19 19.64
C GLY A 34 6.90 14.76 19.66
N ARG A 35 6.61 14.03 20.72
CA ARG A 35 7.03 12.63 20.93
C ARG A 35 5.85 11.73 21.26
N TRP A 36 6.06 10.41 21.13
CA TRP A 36 5.09 9.41 21.61
C TRP A 36 5.17 9.25 23.13
N LEU A 37 4.23 8.49 23.68
CA LEU A 37 4.17 8.15 25.11
C LEU A 37 5.44 7.46 25.56
N GLU A 38 5.92 7.81 26.74
CA GLU A 38 6.97 7.11 27.46
C GLU A 38 6.36 6.39 28.67
N PRO A 39 6.96 5.30 29.17
CA PRO A 39 6.50 4.65 30.38
C PRO A 39 6.39 5.65 31.53
N SER A 40 5.26 5.69 32.21
CA SER A 40 5.05 6.66 33.29
C SER A 40 6.01 6.38 34.43
N SER A 41 6.84 7.39 34.78
CA SER A 41 7.62 7.37 36.01
C SER A 41 6.74 7.74 37.20
N GLU A 42 6.93 7.09 38.34
CA GLU A 42 6.28 7.46 39.61
C GLU A 42 6.59 8.94 39.94
N GLY A 43 5.54 9.78 39.97
CA GLY A 43 5.67 11.21 40.31
C GLY A 43 5.54 12.20 39.15
N GLY A 44 5.32 11.74 37.91
CA GLY A 44 5.05 12.59 36.74
C GLY A 44 3.62 13.13 36.67
N SER A 45 3.33 13.92 35.67
CA SER A 45 1.97 14.32 35.27
C SER A 45 1.41 13.32 34.24
N LEU A 46 0.08 13.26 34.11
CA LEU A 46 -0.54 12.49 33.03
C LEU A 46 -0.13 13.08 31.68
N GLU A 47 0.63 12.32 30.91
CA GLU A 47 1.02 12.67 29.55
C GLU A 47 0.10 11.99 28.55
N VAL A 48 -0.27 12.73 27.50
CA VAL A 48 -1.14 12.23 26.44
C VAL A 48 -0.60 12.62 25.06
N VAL A 49 -0.87 11.76 24.09
CA VAL A 49 -0.70 12.08 22.67
C VAL A 49 -2.09 12.22 22.07
N ILE A 50 -2.30 13.24 21.26
CA ILE A 50 -3.58 13.49 20.60
C ILE A 50 -3.47 13.27 19.10
N ASN A 51 -4.57 12.92 18.45
CA ASN A 51 -4.57 12.87 17.00
C ASN A 51 -4.76 14.27 16.39
N LYS A 52 -4.58 14.35 15.06
CA LYS A 52 -4.69 15.60 14.30
C LYS A 52 -6.07 16.27 14.48
N GLU A 53 -7.14 15.47 14.55
CA GLU A 53 -8.50 15.99 14.73
C GLU A 53 -8.72 16.57 16.13
N ALA A 54 -8.16 15.94 17.15
CA ALA A 54 -8.23 16.43 18.52
C ALA A 54 -7.48 17.75 18.73
N LYS A 55 -6.40 18.01 17.95
CA LYS A 55 -5.60 19.23 18.10
C LYS A 55 -6.40 20.51 18.05
N ASN A 56 -7.44 20.58 17.21
CA ASN A 56 -8.28 21.77 17.06
C ASN A 56 -9.07 22.14 18.33
N TYR A 57 -9.25 21.17 19.23
CA TYR A 57 -10.07 21.32 20.43
C TYR A 57 -9.26 21.58 21.70
N PHE A 58 -7.94 21.30 21.68
CA PHE A 58 -7.09 21.41 22.87
C PHE A 58 -6.15 22.63 22.85
N ASN A 59 -6.39 23.59 21.98
CA ASN A 59 -5.44 24.68 21.72
C ASN A 59 -4.84 25.36 22.95
N ASP A 60 -5.53 25.37 24.13
CA ASP A 60 -5.00 25.98 25.34
C ASP A 60 -5.50 25.34 26.66
N SER A 61 -6.15 24.19 26.63
CA SER A 61 -6.69 23.58 27.84
C SER A 61 -5.97 22.29 28.23
N PRO A 62 -5.21 22.28 29.34
CA PRO A 62 -4.50 21.08 29.83
C PRO A 62 -5.41 20.14 30.65
N TYR A 63 -6.72 20.17 30.46
CA TYR A 63 -7.65 19.38 31.26
C TYR A 63 -8.47 18.43 30.41
N ALA A 64 -8.54 17.17 30.84
CA ALA A 64 -9.50 16.19 30.33
C ALA A 64 -10.68 16.07 31.31
N ALA A 65 -11.90 15.95 30.78
CA ALA A 65 -13.08 15.69 31.59
C ALA A 65 -13.62 14.28 31.31
N GLY A 66 -13.70 13.46 32.34
CA GLY A 66 -14.29 12.12 32.27
C GLY A 66 -15.58 12.06 33.06
N ASN A 67 -16.59 11.32 32.59
CA ASN A 67 -17.85 11.09 33.30
C ASN A 67 -17.79 9.72 33.96
N VAL A 68 -17.83 9.72 35.31
CA VAL A 68 -17.83 8.49 36.10
C VAL A 68 -19.03 8.53 37.03
N LYS A 69 -19.97 7.62 36.85
CA LYS A 69 -21.14 7.46 37.71
C LYS A 69 -21.89 8.80 37.96
N SER A 70 -22.16 9.56 36.93
CA SER A 70 -22.82 10.86 36.95
C SER A 70 -22.05 12.03 37.62
N THR A 71 -20.80 11.84 37.98
CA THR A 71 -19.92 12.92 38.43
C THR A 71 -18.85 13.22 37.43
N LEU A 72 -18.63 14.49 37.11
CA LEU A 72 -17.51 14.94 36.30
C LEU A 72 -16.24 15.03 37.15
N SER A 73 -15.20 14.28 36.73
CA SER A 73 -13.85 14.40 37.27
C SER A 73 -12.96 15.12 36.28
N LEU A 74 -12.27 16.16 36.70
CA LEU A 74 -11.30 16.89 35.91
C LEU A 74 -9.91 16.44 36.30
N THR A 75 -9.21 15.86 35.35
CA THR A 75 -7.82 15.41 35.51
C THR A 75 -6.93 16.23 34.60
N PRO A 76 -5.94 16.97 35.15
CA PRO A 76 -4.99 17.71 34.33
C PRO A 76 -4.06 16.74 33.58
N PHE A 77 -3.78 17.04 32.33
CA PHE A 77 -2.83 16.28 31.53
C PHE A 77 -1.96 17.20 30.68
N ASN A 78 -0.83 16.70 30.25
CA ASN A 78 0.08 17.39 29.34
C ASN A 78 0.06 16.71 27.96
N ILE A 79 -0.15 17.51 26.91
CA ILE A 79 -0.04 17.02 25.54
C ILE A 79 1.43 17.01 25.17
N VAL A 80 2.00 15.83 24.92
CA VAL A 80 3.41 15.65 24.58
C VAL A 80 3.67 15.42 23.10
N GLY A 81 2.61 15.10 22.34
CA GLY A 81 2.72 14.88 20.90
C GLY A 81 1.40 14.91 20.17
N VAL A 82 1.49 15.04 18.85
CA VAL A 82 0.38 14.96 17.91
C VAL A 82 0.69 13.91 16.86
N VAL A 83 -0.23 12.98 16.65
CA VAL A 83 -0.10 11.88 15.71
C VAL A 83 -1.14 12.02 14.59
N ASN A 84 -0.79 11.56 13.40
CA ASN A 84 -1.75 11.38 12.30
C ASN A 84 -2.11 9.90 12.21
N ASP A 85 -3.19 9.51 12.89
CA ASP A 85 -3.68 8.12 12.93
C ASP A 85 -4.69 7.79 11.82
N GLY A 86 -5.01 8.77 10.96
CA GLY A 86 -5.97 8.63 9.88
C GLY A 86 -7.43 8.53 10.33
N ARG A 87 -7.73 8.75 11.63
CA ARG A 87 -9.11 8.76 12.15
C ARG A 87 -9.72 10.15 11.99
N ASP A 88 -10.98 10.18 11.60
CA ASP A 88 -11.77 11.42 11.49
C ASP A 88 -12.41 11.84 12.83
N PHE A 89 -12.20 11.06 13.90
CA PHE A 89 -12.74 11.32 15.23
C PHE A 89 -11.63 11.73 16.21
N PRO A 90 -11.86 12.76 17.05
CA PRO A 90 -10.89 13.21 18.03
C PRO A 90 -10.51 12.09 19.00
N THR A 91 -9.23 11.73 19.04
CA THR A 91 -8.71 10.61 19.83
C THR A 91 -7.54 11.06 20.71
N ILE A 92 -7.55 10.57 21.95
CA ILE A 92 -6.48 10.78 22.94
C ILE A 92 -5.84 9.43 23.23
N TYR A 93 -4.53 9.36 23.16
CA TYR A 93 -3.72 8.22 23.55
C TYR A 93 -3.06 8.50 24.88
N ALA A 94 -3.18 7.59 25.83
CA ALA A 94 -2.56 7.71 27.13
C ALA A 94 -1.95 6.37 27.57
N ASP A 95 -0.87 6.43 28.35
CA ASP A 95 -0.30 5.24 28.91
C ASP A 95 -1.25 4.60 29.93
N SER A 96 -1.45 3.29 29.79
CA SER A 96 -2.38 2.53 30.64
C SER A 96 -2.03 2.61 32.13
N ALA A 97 -0.74 2.56 32.47
CA ALA A 97 -0.28 2.70 33.85
C ALA A 97 -0.48 4.12 34.38
N ALA A 98 -0.27 5.14 33.52
CA ALA A 98 -0.51 6.52 33.88
C ALA A 98 -1.99 6.80 34.17
N ILE A 99 -2.92 6.26 33.36
CA ILE A 99 -4.35 6.41 33.62
C ILE A 99 -4.76 5.74 34.95
N LEU A 100 -4.25 4.55 35.26
CA LEU A 100 -4.51 3.90 36.52
C LEU A 100 -4.02 4.69 37.73
N ASN A 101 -2.86 5.38 37.59
CA ASN A 101 -2.26 6.17 38.67
C ASN A 101 -2.90 7.54 38.85
N PHE A 102 -3.13 8.28 37.74
CA PHE A 102 -3.54 9.70 37.80
C PHE A 102 -5.03 9.90 37.58
N ALA A 103 -5.71 9.00 36.90
CA ALA A 103 -7.11 9.11 36.53
C ALA A 103 -7.87 7.78 36.64
N PRO A 104 -7.79 7.07 37.80
CA PRO A 104 -8.41 5.74 37.94
C PRO A 104 -9.93 5.74 37.67
N ALA A 105 -10.58 6.87 37.86
CA ALA A 105 -11.99 7.05 37.55
C ALA A 105 -12.31 6.99 36.03
N MET A 106 -11.34 7.20 35.17
CA MET A 106 -11.47 7.09 33.71
C MET A 106 -11.25 5.63 33.23
N TRP A 107 -10.70 4.76 34.08
CA TRP A 107 -10.48 3.38 33.76
C TRP A 107 -11.78 2.58 33.85
N GLN A 108 -12.40 2.33 32.70
CA GLN A 108 -13.64 1.55 32.59
C GLN A 108 -13.44 0.33 31.68
N VAL A 109 -12.22 -0.16 31.61
CA VAL A 109 -11.86 -1.25 30.70
C VAL A 109 -12.43 -2.57 31.21
N GLN A 110 -13.26 -3.21 30.42
CA GLN A 110 -13.74 -4.58 30.65
C GLN A 110 -12.89 -5.61 29.89
N ASN A 111 -12.30 -5.20 28.74
CA ASN A 111 -11.51 -6.04 27.88
C ASN A 111 -10.19 -5.36 27.55
N ALA A 112 -9.12 -6.13 27.48
CA ALA A 112 -7.81 -5.68 26.99
C ALA A 112 -7.47 -6.40 25.69
N ASN A 113 -6.98 -5.64 24.71
CA ASN A 113 -6.48 -6.19 23.45
C ASN A 113 -4.96 -6.24 23.50
N VAL A 114 -4.40 -7.41 23.23
CA VAL A 114 -2.95 -7.56 23.05
C VAL A 114 -2.65 -7.51 21.56
N TYR A 115 -1.95 -6.46 21.12
CA TYR A 115 -1.51 -6.33 19.74
C TYR A 115 -0.10 -6.88 19.59
N TRP A 116 0.08 -7.75 18.64
CA TRP A 116 1.37 -8.32 18.32
C TRP A 116 1.64 -8.22 16.82
N HIS A 117 2.83 -7.74 16.48
CA HIS A 117 3.33 -7.77 15.10
C HIS A 117 4.20 -9.04 14.95
N PRO A 118 3.78 -10.05 14.18
CA PRO A 118 4.55 -11.26 14.00
C PRO A 118 5.84 -10.96 13.22
N THR A 119 6.97 -11.11 13.87
CA THR A 119 8.30 -11.06 13.22
C THR A 119 8.71 -12.41 12.63
N THR A 120 7.99 -13.47 12.98
CA THR A 120 8.20 -14.86 12.53
C THR A 120 6.93 -15.35 11.86
N GLY A 121 7.03 -16.21 10.85
CA GLY A 121 5.90 -16.76 10.09
C GLY A 121 4.96 -17.68 10.89
N LEU A 122 4.62 -17.30 12.12
CA LEU A 122 3.66 -18.02 12.97
C LEU A 122 2.23 -17.75 12.46
N THR A 123 1.40 -18.80 12.47
CA THR A 123 -0.02 -18.66 12.15
C THR A 123 -0.80 -18.08 13.35
N ILE A 124 -1.99 -17.53 13.09
CA ILE A 124 -2.88 -17.00 14.13
C ILE A 124 -3.21 -18.09 15.17
N GLU A 125 -3.43 -19.32 14.73
CA GLU A 125 -3.73 -20.45 15.62
C GLU A 125 -2.54 -20.80 16.54
N GLN A 126 -1.31 -20.74 16.03
CA GLN A 126 -0.11 -20.94 16.83
C GLN A 126 0.08 -19.82 17.86
N ILE A 127 -0.21 -18.59 17.48
CA ILE A 127 -0.16 -17.43 18.38
C ILE A 127 -1.26 -17.56 19.45
N HIS A 128 -2.48 -17.91 19.05
CA HIS A 128 -3.60 -18.09 19.94
C HIS A 128 -3.31 -19.14 21.01
N SER A 129 -2.77 -20.31 20.63
CA SER A 129 -2.44 -21.36 21.59
C SER A 129 -1.29 -20.97 22.53
N ALA A 130 -0.23 -20.35 21.99
CA ALA A 130 0.95 -20.01 22.79
C ALA A 130 0.69 -18.85 23.77
N LEU A 131 -0.04 -17.80 23.33
CA LEU A 131 -0.34 -16.64 24.17
C LEU A 131 -1.56 -16.87 25.08
N GLY A 132 -2.58 -17.57 24.60
CA GLY A 132 -3.80 -17.83 25.35
C GLY A 132 -3.51 -18.51 26.65
N ASP A 133 -2.71 -19.57 26.65
CA ASP A 133 -2.34 -20.34 27.85
C ASP A 133 -1.53 -19.48 28.84
N ILE A 134 -0.53 -18.72 28.32
CA ILE A 134 0.32 -17.85 29.14
C ILE A 134 -0.49 -16.72 29.78
N LEU A 135 -1.34 -16.05 29.02
CA LEU A 135 -2.13 -14.93 29.52
C LEU A 135 -3.20 -15.38 30.51
N THR A 136 -3.86 -16.52 30.26
CA THR A 136 -4.86 -17.09 31.17
C THR A 136 -4.25 -17.45 32.51
N ASP A 137 -3.07 -18.08 32.51
CA ASP A 137 -2.37 -18.48 33.72
C ASP A 137 -1.80 -17.28 34.49
N THR A 138 -1.30 -16.25 33.78
CA THR A 138 -0.66 -15.09 34.41
C THR A 138 -1.66 -14.06 34.92
N ILE A 139 -2.75 -13.80 34.19
CA ILE A 139 -3.70 -12.71 34.49
C ILE A 139 -4.93 -13.24 35.23
N GLY A 140 -5.19 -14.55 35.18
CA GLY A 140 -6.39 -15.16 35.78
C GLY A 140 -7.69 -14.83 35.04
N GLY A 141 -7.59 -14.28 33.83
CA GLY A 141 -8.70 -14.01 32.94
C GLY A 141 -9.00 -15.20 32.02
N TYR A 142 -9.85 -14.98 31.03
CA TYR A 142 -10.01 -15.92 29.95
C TYR A 142 -9.69 -15.24 28.61
N TRP A 143 -9.13 -16.01 27.70
CA TRP A 143 -8.80 -15.58 26.36
C TRP A 143 -10.02 -15.76 25.45
N GLU A 144 -10.53 -14.67 24.91
CA GLU A 144 -11.76 -14.70 24.13
C GLU A 144 -11.52 -15.13 22.67
N SER A 145 -10.63 -14.44 21.98
CA SER A 145 -10.33 -14.75 20.59
C SER A 145 -9.02 -14.12 20.14
N ALA A 146 -8.39 -14.72 19.13
CA ALA A 146 -7.30 -14.11 18.38
C ALA A 146 -7.72 -13.94 16.93
N GLY A 147 -7.37 -12.79 16.35
CA GLY A 147 -7.66 -12.47 14.96
C GLY A 147 -6.80 -11.34 14.46
N ARG A 148 -6.86 -11.07 13.17
CA ARG A 148 -6.22 -9.89 12.61
C ARG A 148 -6.97 -8.65 13.10
N SER A 149 -6.23 -7.71 13.67
CA SER A 149 -6.78 -6.43 14.12
C SER A 149 -6.92 -5.41 12.99
N ASP A 150 -6.23 -5.66 11.87
CA ASP A 150 -6.35 -4.84 10.67
C ASP A 150 -7.59 -5.29 9.85
N ILE A 151 -8.07 -4.42 9.01
CA ILE A 151 -9.13 -4.73 8.03
C ILE A 151 -8.53 -5.54 6.85
N GLY A 152 -7.35 -6.15 7.05
CA GLY A 152 -6.53 -6.80 6.04
C GLY A 152 -7.28 -7.86 5.25
N ASP A 153 -8.08 -8.70 5.92
CA ASP A 153 -8.83 -9.76 5.22
C ASP A 153 -9.86 -9.20 4.23
N THR A 154 -10.49 -8.07 4.58
CA THR A 154 -11.41 -7.37 3.66
C THR A 154 -10.63 -6.69 2.54
N TYR A 155 -9.52 -6.01 2.85
CA TYR A 155 -8.66 -5.40 1.85
C TYR A 155 -8.02 -6.45 0.95
N ASP A 156 -7.53 -7.55 1.48
CA ASP A 156 -6.92 -8.65 0.70
C ASP A 156 -7.94 -9.24 -0.28
N SER A 157 -9.20 -9.39 0.12
CA SER A 157 -10.28 -9.84 -0.75
C SER A 157 -10.56 -8.83 -1.88
N VAL A 158 -10.68 -7.56 -1.55
CA VAL A 158 -10.88 -6.49 -2.54
C VAL A 158 -9.68 -6.37 -3.47
N LEU A 159 -8.46 -6.38 -2.93
CA LEU A 159 -7.23 -6.32 -3.73
C LEU A 159 -7.11 -7.53 -4.66
N SER A 160 -7.46 -8.74 -4.21
CA SER A 160 -7.42 -9.94 -5.05
C SER A 160 -8.40 -9.87 -6.23
N ILE A 161 -9.62 -9.34 -6.01
CA ILE A 161 -10.60 -9.10 -7.08
C ILE A 161 -10.08 -8.04 -8.06
N LEU A 162 -9.51 -6.94 -7.56
CA LEU A 162 -8.91 -5.90 -8.40
C LEU A 162 -7.74 -6.44 -9.22
N GLN A 163 -6.84 -7.22 -8.59
CA GLN A 163 -5.72 -7.86 -9.28
C GLN A 163 -6.20 -8.81 -10.38
N LEU A 164 -7.22 -9.63 -10.10
CA LEU A 164 -7.81 -10.51 -11.10
C LEU A 164 -8.42 -9.71 -12.27
N GLY A 165 -9.16 -8.66 -11.98
CA GLY A 165 -9.74 -7.77 -12.98
C GLY A 165 -8.69 -7.11 -13.87
N LEU A 166 -7.62 -6.58 -13.25
CA LEU A 166 -6.49 -5.99 -13.96
C LEU A 166 -5.74 -7.02 -14.81
N LEU A 167 -5.55 -8.24 -14.30
CA LEU A 167 -4.91 -9.33 -15.03
C LEU A 167 -5.71 -9.71 -16.26
N VAL A 168 -7.01 -9.92 -16.12
CA VAL A 168 -7.90 -10.26 -17.26
C VAL A 168 -7.89 -9.15 -18.30
N THR A 169 -8.01 -7.89 -17.86
CA THR A 169 -7.98 -6.72 -18.76
C THR A 169 -6.63 -6.63 -19.49
N SER A 170 -5.52 -6.84 -18.77
CA SER A 170 -4.17 -6.83 -19.36
C SER A 170 -3.99 -7.92 -20.41
N LEU A 171 -4.49 -9.13 -20.16
CA LEU A 171 -4.44 -10.22 -21.12
C LEU A 171 -5.26 -9.92 -22.39
N LEU A 172 -6.46 -9.31 -22.23
CA LEU A 172 -7.27 -8.89 -23.37
C LEU A 172 -6.57 -7.81 -24.20
N LEU A 173 -6.00 -6.80 -23.55
CA LEU A 173 -5.23 -5.75 -24.23
C LEU A 173 -4.01 -6.31 -24.95
N LEU A 174 -3.31 -7.26 -24.34
CA LEU A 174 -2.17 -7.93 -24.93
C LEU A 174 -2.59 -8.73 -26.17
N PHE A 175 -3.70 -9.45 -26.10
CA PHE A 175 -4.26 -10.19 -27.24
C PHE A 175 -4.61 -9.25 -28.41
N VAL A 176 -5.31 -8.15 -28.13
CA VAL A 176 -5.64 -7.12 -29.15
C VAL A 176 -4.38 -6.52 -29.74
N SER A 177 -3.35 -6.26 -28.90
CA SER A 177 -2.05 -5.72 -29.33
C SER A 177 -1.34 -6.68 -30.30
N VAL A 178 -1.32 -7.98 -29.99
CA VAL A 178 -0.72 -8.99 -30.87
C VAL A 178 -1.44 -9.03 -32.23
N LEU A 179 -2.78 -8.99 -32.25
CA LEU A 179 -3.56 -8.93 -33.48
C LEU A 179 -3.25 -7.67 -34.29
N GLY A 180 -3.16 -6.52 -33.61
CA GLY A 180 -2.77 -5.25 -34.23
C GLY A 180 -1.38 -5.31 -34.87
N GLN A 181 -0.40 -5.88 -34.17
CA GLN A 181 0.96 -6.07 -34.68
C GLN A 181 0.99 -6.99 -35.91
N ILE A 182 0.23 -8.08 -35.88
CA ILE A 182 0.10 -8.99 -37.05
C ILE A 182 -0.43 -8.21 -38.26
N ASN A 183 -1.49 -7.44 -38.09
CA ASN A 183 -2.09 -6.66 -39.18
C ASN A 183 -1.13 -5.61 -39.76
N ILE A 184 -0.47 -4.84 -38.87
CA ILE A 184 0.53 -3.84 -39.28
C ILE A 184 1.73 -4.53 -39.95
N GLY A 185 2.18 -5.65 -39.40
CA GLY A 185 3.29 -6.43 -39.95
C GLY A 185 2.99 -6.99 -41.34
N LEU A 186 1.79 -7.48 -41.59
CA LEU A 186 1.34 -7.95 -42.91
C LEU A 186 1.24 -6.81 -43.93
N SER A 187 0.66 -5.67 -43.54
CA SER A 187 0.59 -4.48 -44.42
C SER A 187 1.96 -3.93 -44.74
N SER A 188 2.85 -3.83 -43.77
CA SER A 188 4.24 -3.41 -43.98
C SER A 188 5.02 -4.38 -44.87
N LEU A 189 4.73 -5.69 -44.76
CA LEU A 189 5.31 -6.71 -45.61
C LEU A 189 4.93 -6.48 -47.08
N GLU A 190 3.66 -6.20 -47.37
CA GLU A 190 3.18 -5.92 -48.73
C GLU A 190 3.91 -4.74 -49.37
N GLN A 191 4.13 -3.69 -48.60
CA GLN A 191 4.86 -2.49 -49.08
C GLN A 191 6.35 -2.76 -49.34
N ARG A 192 6.97 -3.70 -48.62
CA ARG A 192 8.42 -4.06 -48.74
C ARG A 192 8.69 -5.34 -49.51
N THR A 193 7.65 -5.92 -50.10
CA THR A 193 7.78 -7.22 -50.81
C THR A 193 8.86 -7.17 -51.87
N HIS A 194 8.91 -6.12 -52.68
CA HIS A 194 9.90 -5.98 -53.75
C HIS A 194 11.33 -5.92 -53.22
N GLU A 195 11.59 -5.20 -52.14
CA GLU A 195 12.92 -5.14 -51.51
C GLU A 195 13.35 -6.52 -51.00
N LEU A 196 12.44 -7.26 -50.34
CA LEU A 196 12.71 -8.60 -49.81
C LEU A 196 12.95 -9.60 -50.91
N LEU A 197 12.23 -9.49 -52.03
CA LEU A 197 12.45 -10.35 -53.21
C LEU A 197 13.81 -10.09 -53.84
N ILE A 198 14.24 -8.83 -53.99
CA ILE A 198 15.61 -8.50 -54.48
C ILE A 198 16.67 -9.11 -53.57
N ARG A 199 16.53 -8.95 -52.23
CA ARG A 199 17.50 -9.55 -51.29
C ARG A 199 17.59 -11.07 -51.44
N ARG A 200 16.44 -11.73 -51.66
CA ARG A 200 16.42 -13.18 -51.92
C ARG A 200 17.04 -13.55 -53.26
N ALA A 201 16.83 -12.76 -54.29
CA ALA A 201 17.46 -12.99 -55.61
C ALA A 201 19.00 -12.89 -55.57
N ILE A 202 19.56 -12.04 -54.69
CA ILE A 202 20.98 -11.85 -54.45
C ILE A 202 21.57 -12.96 -53.52
N GLY A 203 20.70 -13.89 -52.99
CA GLY A 203 21.17 -15.04 -52.20
C GLY A 203 20.87 -15.00 -50.71
N ALA A 204 20.03 -14.10 -50.23
CA ALA A 204 19.62 -14.11 -48.82
C ALA A 204 18.82 -15.38 -48.46
N SER A 205 19.20 -16.05 -47.37
CA SER A 205 18.51 -17.23 -46.86
C SER A 205 17.12 -16.87 -46.30
N ARG A 206 16.23 -17.86 -46.21
CA ARG A 206 14.91 -17.68 -45.59
C ARG A 206 15.04 -17.23 -44.12
N THR A 207 16.00 -17.77 -43.39
CA THR A 207 16.28 -17.42 -41.99
C THR A 207 16.74 -15.98 -41.86
N ASN A 208 17.52 -15.46 -42.80
CA ASN A 208 17.94 -14.06 -42.78
C ASN A 208 16.76 -13.09 -42.97
N ILE A 209 15.78 -13.46 -43.81
CA ILE A 209 14.57 -12.64 -43.97
C ILE A 209 13.71 -12.67 -42.70
N VAL A 210 13.51 -13.85 -42.10
CA VAL A 210 12.81 -13.97 -40.81
C VAL A 210 13.51 -13.14 -39.74
N ALA A 211 14.83 -13.27 -39.61
CA ALA A 211 15.61 -12.51 -38.62
C ALA A 211 15.53 -11.00 -38.86
N LEU A 212 15.47 -10.53 -40.09
CA LEU A 212 15.32 -9.12 -40.41
C LEU A 212 13.96 -8.56 -39.97
N VAL A 213 12.87 -9.30 -40.31
CA VAL A 213 11.51 -8.88 -40.00
C VAL A 213 11.26 -8.95 -38.48
N LEU A 214 11.63 -10.07 -37.83
CA LEU A 214 11.51 -10.18 -36.37
C LEU A 214 12.40 -9.20 -35.63
N GLY A 215 13.64 -8.99 -36.12
CA GLY A 215 14.57 -8.05 -35.52
C GLY A 215 14.03 -6.61 -35.51
N SER A 216 13.41 -6.18 -36.59
CA SER A 216 12.79 -4.85 -36.65
C SER A 216 11.64 -4.70 -35.64
N GLN A 217 10.82 -5.74 -35.46
CA GLN A 217 9.73 -5.74 -34.47
C GLN A 217 10.26 -5.75 -33.04
N LEU A 218 11.30 -6.52 -32.76
CA LEU A 218 11.95 -6.56 -31.44
C LEU A 218 12.55 -5.21 -31.06
N ILE A 219 13.27 -4.56 -32.00
CA ILE A 219 13.86 -3.25 -31.74
C ILE A 219 12.75 -2.24 -31.41
N LEU A 220 11.69 -2.19 -32.21
CA LEU A 220 10.55 -1.29 -31.96
C LEU A 220 9.91 -1.57 -30.60
N SER A 221 9.69 -2.84 -30.28
CA SER A 221 9.10 -3.27 -29.00
C SER A 221 9.95 -2.84 -27.79
N ILE A 222 11.28 -2.96 -27.88
CA ILE A 222 12.20 -2.49 -26.83
C ILE A 222 12.08 -0.98 -26.64
N PHE A 223 12.06 -0.19 -27.72
CA PHE A 223 11.90 1.26 -27.61
C PHE A 223 10.56 1.67 -26.97
N VAL A 224 9.45 1.03 -27.36
CA VAL A 224 8.13 1.29 -26.79
C VAL A 224 8.10 0.87 -25.30
N CYS A 225 8.70 -0.27 -24.96
CA CYS A 225 8.79 -0.72 -23.57
C CYS A 225 9.60 0.24 -22.69
N LEU A 226 10.76 0.71 -23.17
CA LEU A 226 11.56 1.69 -22.45
C LEU A 226 10.81 3.01 -22.25
N ALA A 227 10.11 3.49 -23.28
CA ALA A 227 9.27 4.68 -23.17
C ALA A 227 8.15 4.49 -22.13
N ALA A 228 7.48 3.34 -22.13
CA ALA A 228 6.44 3.01 -21.16
C ALA A 228 6.98 2.95 -19.71
N ILE A 229 8.16 2.36 -19.50
CA ILE A 229 8.83 2.33 -18.19
C ILE A 229 9.19 3.74 -17.74
N LEU A 230 9.72 4.59 -18.61
CA LEU A 230 10.03 5.99 -18.28
C LEU A 230 8.79 6.77 -17.88
N ILE A 231 7.71 6.65 -18.64
CA ILE A 231 6.42 7.29 -18.30
C ILE A 231 5.91 6.79 -16.95
N SER A 232 5.97 5.49 -16.70
CA SER A 232 5.56 4.88 -15.43
C SER A 232 6.38 5.40 -14.24
N LEU A 233 7.71 5.53 -14.40
CA LEU A 233 8.58 6.11 -13.37
C LEU A 233 8.20 7.56 -13.06
N ILE A 234 7.97 8.36 -14.11
CA ILE A 234 7.54 9.76 -13.94
C ILE A 234 6.21 9.84 -13.21
N LEU A 235 5.22 9.00 -13.58
CA LEU A 235 3.91 8.97 -12.93
C LEU A 235 4.01 8.61 -11.44
N VAL A 236 4.78 7.57 -11.09
CA VAL A 236 4.98 7.18 -9.68
C VAL A 236 5.64 8.31 -8.89
N HIS A 237 6.64 8.97 -9.48
CA HIS A 237 7.31 10.10 -8.83
C HIS A 237 6.36 11.31 -8.65
N CYS A 238 5.56 11.64 -9.67
CA CYS A 238 4.57 12.71 -9.60
C CYS A 238 3.48 12.44 -8.55
N ILE A 239 2.99 11.19 -8.45
CA ILE A 239 2.03 10.80 -7.41
C ILE A 239 2.65 10.99 -6.03
N GLY A 240 3.89 10.54 -5.82
CA GLY A 240 4.60 10.75 -4.55
C GLY A 240 4.78 12.23 -4.19
N ALA A 241 4.99 13.09 -5.18
CA ALA A 241 5.14 14.54 -4.96
C ALA A 241 3.80 15.26 -4.70
N LEU A 242 2.67 14.70 -5.14
CA LEU A 242 1.32 15.24 -4.92
C LEU A 242 0.71 14.80 -3.59
N LEU A 243 1.24 13.74 -2.97
CA LEU A 243 0.78 13.28 -1.66
C LEU A 243 1.14 14.34 -0.59
N PRO A 244 0.19 14.71 0.29
CA PRO A 244 0.49 15.55 1.44
C PRO A 244 1.60 14.95 2.30
N VAL A 245 2.46 15.80 2.86
CA VAL A 245 3.57 15.37 3.75
C VAL A 245 3.06 14.56 4.95
N ASP A 246 1.84 14.86 5.39
CA ASP A 246 1.16 14.19 6.51
C ASP A 246 0.30 13.01 6.08
N SER A 247 0.45 12.51 4.85
CA SER A 247 -0.34 11.36 4.39
C SER A 247 0.04 10.10 5.18
N PRO A 248 -0.94 9.35 5.73
CA PRO A 248 -0.69 8.04 6.35
C PRO A 248 -0.22 6.99 5.33
N VAL A 249 -0.39 7.28 4.04
CA VAL A 249 0.09 6.42 2.95
C VAL A 249 1.52 6.81 2.62
N GLY A 250 2.45 5.89 2.84
CA GLY A 250 3.87 6.10 2.50
C GLY A 250 4.07 6.39 1.01
N THR A 251 5.18 7.05 0.67
CA THR A 251 5.54 7.32 -0.73
C THR A 251 5.69 6.00 -1.50
N PRO A 252 4.99 5.85 -2.64
CA PRO A 252 5.05 4.61 -3.41
C PRO A 252 6.45 4.38 -3.96
N SER A 253 7.01 3.20 -3.71
CA SER A 253 8.28 2.77 -4.30
C SER A 253 8.03 2.10 -5.65
N TYR A 254 8.89 2.37 -6.63
CA TYR A 254 8.76 1.73 -7.94
C TYR A 254 9.21 0.26 -7.88
N PRO A 255 8.34 -0.71 -8.25
CA PRO A 255 8.67 -2.13 -8.17
C PRO A 255 9.52 -2.56 -9.40
N ILE A 256 10.84 -2.63 -9.23
CA ILE A 256 11.78 -3.02 -10.31
C ILE A 256 11.45 -4.41 -10.89
N SER A 257 10.95 -5.32 -10.06
CA SER A 257 10.52 -6.67 -10.51
C SER A 257 9.44 -6.60 -11.58
N VAL A 258 8.49 -5.67 -11.47
CA VAL A 258 7.42 -5.47 -12.46
C VAL A 258 7.99 -4.94 -13.78
N ALA A 259 8.99 -4.06 -13.72
CA ALA A 259 9.67 -3.59 -14.94
C ALA A 259 10.35 -4.73 -15.72
N VAL A 260 10.98 -5.66 -15.01
CA VAL A 260 11.60 -6.85 -15.65
C VAL A 260 10.53 -7.73 -16.31
N VAL A 261 9.41 -7.96 -15.64
CA VAL A 261 8.26 -8.69 -16.21
C VAL A 261 7.71 -7.97 -17.44
N ALA A 262 7.58 -6.65 -17.40
CA ALA A 262 7.09 -5.84 -18.53
C ALA A 262 8.01 -6.00 -19.77
N VAL A 263 9.33 -5.99 -19.59
CA VAL A 263 10.28 -6.25 -20.69
C VAL A 263 10.08 -7.65 -21.25
N ALA A 264 9.96 -8.67 -20.41
CA ALA A 264 9.77 -10.06 -20.87
C ALA A 264 8.47 -10.22 -21.66
N VAL A 265 7.37 -9.64 -21.16
CA VAL A 265 6.06 -9.65 -21.83
C VAL A 265 6.12 -8.88 -23.16
N SER A 266 6.81 -7.75 -23.22
CA SER A 266 6.98 -6.96 -24.43
C SER A 266 7.73 -7.74 -25.52
N VAL A 267 8.82 -8.41 -25.17
CA VAL A 267 9.57 -9.28 -26.08
C VAL A 267 8.70 -10.45 -26.57
N LEU A 268 7.97 -11.09 -25.68
CA LEU A 268 7.06 -12.18 -26.03
C LEU A 268 5.96 -11.71 -27.00
N THR A 269 5.37 -10.56 -26.75
CA THR A 269 4.36 -9.95 -27.62
C THR A 269 4.91 -9.63 -29.01
N ALA A 270 6.13 -9.09 -29.07
CA ALA A 270 6.79 -8.80 -30.35
C ALA A 270 7.10 -10.07 -31.15
N LEU A 271 7.50 -11.14 -30.47
CA LEU A 271 7.74 -12.43 -31.11
C LEU A 271 6.44 -13.03 -31.66
N LEU A 272 5.37 -13.04 -30.87
CA LEU A 272 4.07 -13.58 -31.28
C LEU A 272 3.45 -12.75 -32.41
N GLY A 273 3.48 -11.42 -32.32
CA GLY A 273 2.95 -10.51 -33.34
C GLY A 273 3.77 -10.49 -34.63
N GLY A 274 5.11 -10.65 -34.51
CA GLY A 274 6.03 -10.62 -35.65
C GLY A 274 6.21 -11.97 -36.36
N LEU A 275 5.89 -13.09 -35.71
CA LEU A 275 6.18 -14.43 -36.24
C LEU A 275 5.41 -14.72 -37.54
N LEU A 276 4.10 -14.42 -37.56
CA LEU A 276 3.26 -14.65 -38.74
C LEU A 276 3.71 -13.86 -39.98
N PRO A 277 3.91 -12.53 -39.90
CA PRO A 277 4.44 -11.77 -41.04
C PRO A 277 5.85 -12.22 -41.45
N ALA A 278 6.72 -12.57 -40.49
CA ALA A 278 8.06 -13.04 -40.78
C ALA A 278 8.09 -14.38 -41.54
N LEU A 279 7.23 -15.33 -41.14
CA LEU A 279 7.07 -16.60 -41.82
C LEU A 279 6.48 -16.44 -43.24
N LYS A 280 5.53 -15.50 -43.41
CA LYS A 280 4.96 -15.18 -44.72
C LYS A 280 6.01 -14.55 -45.62
N ALA A 281 6.82 -13.64 -45.08
CA ALA A 281 7.96 -13.06 -45.83
C ALA A 281 8.97 -14.10 -46.33
N ALA A 282 9.28 -15.08 -45.51
CA ALA A 282 10.21 -16.14 -45.86
C ALA A 282 9.71 -17.10 -46.95
N LYS A 283 8.40 -17.17 -47.17
CA LYS A 283 7.75 -18.02 -48.20
C LYS A 283 7.62 -17.31 -49.55
N LEU A 284 7.93 -16.03 -49.67
CA LEU A 284 7.90 -15.29 -50.95
C LEU A 284 8.87 -15.94 -51.96
N GLU A 285 8.39 -16.27 -53.15
CA GLU A 285 9.19 -16.88 -54.19
C GLU A 285 9.85 -15.79 -55.08
N PRO A 286 11.20 -15.87 -55.33
CA PRO A 286 11.85 -14.86 -56.16
C PRO A 286 11.33 -14.76 -57.61
N ALA A 287 10.72 -15.84 -58.09
CA ALA A 287 10.15 -15.88 -59.44
C ALA A 287 9.00 -14.86 -59.67
N LEU A 288 8.32 -14.43 -58.58
CA LEU A 288 7.28 -13.39 -58.64
C LEU A 288 7.84 -11.96 -58.87
N ALA A 289 9.12 -11.73 -58.65
CA ALA A 289 9.75 -10.44 -58.88
C ALA A 289 10.09 -10.17 -60.36
N LEU A 290 10.03 -11.21 -61.21
CA LEU A 290 10.35 -11.12 -62.61
C LEU A 290 9.12 -11.05 -63.53
N ARG A 291 7.98 -10.92 -62.96
CA ARG A 291 6.70 -10.78 -63.67
C ARG A 291 6.15 -9.34 -63.45
#